data_7a7439791b0aae6ad54cd779e0ff5d0e
#
_entry.id   7a7439791b0aae6ad54cd779e0ff5d0e
#
_cell.length_a   1.000
_cell.length_b   1.000
_cell.length_c   1.000
_cell.angle_alpha   90.00
_cell.angle_beta   90.00
_cell.angle_gamma   90.00
#
_symmetry.space_group_name_H-M   'P 1'
#
loop_
_entity.id
_entity.type
_entity.pdbx_description
1 polymer ?
#
loop_
_entity_poly.entity_id
_entity_poly.type
_entity_poly.pdbx_seq_one_letter_code
_entity_poly.pdbx_strand_id
1 'polypeptide(L)'
;MSQKLRVAAICTIYYAKSHADAIVTKFLKGMSTDEGFFAPEVEVVSLYIDHVLETDIGFGLAKEHGVPIYQSIRSALHAGANKLDVDAVLLIGEHGDYPWNERGRHMYPRRYFFEQVAGVFAESGRSVPVFSDKHFAYDFCDAQWMWDRAQELEIPLMAGSCLPLAWRRPWLEYEQGTPVEEALAVGYGGIEAYGYHTIETLLC
;
A
#
# COMPACT_ATOMS: atom_id res chain seq x y z
N MET A 1 -23.27 16.15 -8.49
CA MET A 1 -22.44 15.00 -8.06
C MET A 1 -21.19 15.57 -7.40
N SER A 2 -20.83 15.14 -6.21
CA SER A 2 -19.55 15.55 -5.60
C SER A 2 -18.41 15.03 -6.47
N GLN A 3 -17.36 15.81 -6.64
CA GLN A 3 -16.14 15.38 -7.33
C GLN A 3 -15.54 14.22 -6.53
N LYS A 4 -15.15 13.13 -7.21
CA LYS A 4 -14.46 12.01 -6.58
C LYS A 4 -13.08 12.45 -6.09
N LEU A 5 -12.62 11.89 -4.97
CA LEU A 5 -11.27 12.08 -4.48
C LEU A 5 -10.26 11.46 -5.45
N ARG A 6 -9.18 12.18 -5.69
CA ARG A 6 -8.11 11.85 -6.65
C ARG A 6 -7.00 11.06 -5.97
N VAL A 7 -6.70 9.88 -6.46
CA VAL A 7 -5.74 8.96 -5.83
C VAL A 7 -4.55 8.72 -6.77
N ALA A 8 -3.34 8.84 -6.23
CA ALA A 8 -2.11 8.37 -6.89
C ALA A 8 -1.79 6.95 -6.41
N ALA A 9 -1.46 6.04 -7.34
CA ALA A 9 -0.96 4.71 -7.00
C ALA A 9 0.52 4.59 -7.36
N ILE A 10 1.33 4.23 -6.37
CA ILE A 10 2.78 4.08 -6.46
C ILE A 10 3.11 2.61 -6.22
N CYS A 11 3.54 1.91 -7.25
CA CYS A 11 3.74 0.46 -7.22
C CYS A 11 5.18 0.10 -7.55
N THR A 12 5.70 -0.96 -6.93
CA THR A 12 6.95 -1.58 -7.37
C THR A 12 6.77 -2.30 -8.70
N ILE A 13 5.68 -3.07 -8.84
CA ILE A 13 5.41 -3.95 -9.98
C ILE A 13 3.90 -4.19 -10.07
N TYR A 14 3.37 -4.47 -11.28
CA TYR A 14 1.94 -4.64 -11.48
C TYR A 14 1.62 -5.81 -12.43
N TYR A 15 1.70 -7.05 -11.94
CA TYR A 15 1.30 -8.24 -12.69
C TYR A 15 0.03 -8.87 -12.08
N ALA A 16 -0.59 -9.79 -12.81
CA ALA A 16 -1.82 -10.47 -12.36
C ALA A 16 -1.61 -11.21 -11.02
N LYS A 17 -2.46 -10.93 -10.04
CA LYS A 17 -2.39 -11.42 -8.66
C LYS A 17 -1.26 -10.83 -7.79
N SER A 18 -0.57 -9.80 -8.25
CA SER A 18 0.32 -9.01 -7.39
C SER A 18 -0.49 -8.19 -6.39
N HIS A 19 0.18 -7.60 -5.40
CA HIS A 19 -0.48 -6.67 -4.47
C HIS A 19 -1.07 -5.45 -5.19
N ALA A 20 -0.38 -4.93 -6.20
CA ALA A 20 -0.94 -3.85 -7.03
C ALA A 20 -2.24 -4.29 -7.73
N ASP A 21 -2.30 -5.51 -8.28
CA ASP A 21 -3.54 -6.04 -8.87
C ASP A 21 -4.64 -6.23 -7.81
N ALA A 22 -4.28 -6.81 -6.67
CA ALA A 22 -5.26 -7.03 -5.59
C ALA A 22 -5.85 -5.73 -5.04
N ILE A 23 -5.07 -4.65 -5.01
CA ILE A 23 -5.46 -3.36 -4.42
C ILE A 23 -5.87 -2.37 -5.50
N VAL A 24 -4.96 -1.94 -6.37
CA VAL A 24 -5.21 -0.83 -7.33
C VAL A 24 -6.30 -1.19 -8.34
N THR A 25 -6.36 -2.45 -8.81
CA THR A 25 -7.43 -2.88 -9.73
C THR A 25 -8.82 -2.70 -9.12
N LYS A 26 -8.99 -2.84 -7.80
CA LYS A 26 -10.27 -2.60 -7.13
C LYS A 26 -10.66 -1.12 -7.14
N PHE A 27 -9.68 -0.23 -7.03
CA PHE A 27 -9.90 1.20 -7.17
C PHE A 27 -10.19 1.63 -8.62
N LEU A 28 -9.75 0.85 -9.61
CA LEU A 28 -10.06 1.09 -11.04
C LEU A 28 -11.41 0.50 -11.43
N LYS A 29 -11.66 -0.77 -11.10
CA LYS A 29 -12.80 -1.56 -11.63
C LYS A 29 -13.94 -1.72 -10.65
N GLY A 30 -13.73 -1.48 -9.36
CA GLY A 30 -14.67 -1.84 -8.30
C GLY A 30 -14.41 -3.24 -7.75
N MET A 31 -15.24 -3.64 -6.82
CA MET A 31 -15.10 -4.87 -6.06
C MET A 31 -16.43 -5.63 -6.02
N SER A 32 -16.39 -6.92 -6.35
CA SER A 32 -17.51 -7.83 -6.13
C SER A 32 -17.37 -8.50 -4.77
N THR A 33 -18.45 -8.53 -4.01
CA THR A 33 -18.56 -9.21 -2.71
C THR A 33 -19.82 -10.07 -2.71
N ASP A 34 -20.05 -10.82 -1.63
CA ASP A 34 -21.31 -11.58 -1.44
C ASP A 34 -22.53 -10.67 -1.32
N GLU A 35 -22.34 -9.40 -0.98
CA GLU A 35 -23.41 -8.39 -0.88
C GLU A 35 -23.70 -7.68 -2.22
N GLY A 36 -22.85 -7.88 -3.24
CA GLY A 36 -23.01 -7.28 -4.56
C GLY A 36 -21.75 -6.59 -5.09
N PHE A 37 -21.92 -5.77 -6.09
CA PHE A 37 -20.84 -5.01 -6.72
C PHE A 37 -20.76 -3.60 -6.13
N PHE A 38 -19.56 -3.23 -5.67
CA PHE A 38 -19.22 -1.90 -5.19
C PHE A 38 -18.38 -1.16 -6.22
N ALA A 39 -18.95 -0.12 -6.80
CA ALA A 39 -18.22 0.75 -7.72
C ALA A 39 -17.19 1.61 -6.94
N PRO A 40 -16.07 2.01 -7.57
CA PRO A 40 -15.09 2.86 -6.90
C PRO A 40 -15.69 4.22 -6.54
N GLU A 41 -15.53 4.62 -5.28
CA GLU A 41 -15.96 5.95 -4.79
C GLU A 41 -14.89 7.03 -5.01
N VAL A 42 -13.67 6.62 -5.35
CA VAL A 42 -12.53 7.48 -5.65
C VAL A 42 -12.08 7.30 -7.10
N GLU A 43 -11.18 8.14 -7.58
CA GLU A 43 -10.62 8.09 -8.92
C GLU A 43 -9.11 7.94 -8.86
N VAL A 44 -8.57 6.88 -9.44
CA VAL A 44 -7.12 6.75 -9.65
C VAL A 44 -6.75 7.66 -10.83
N VAL A 45 -6.04 8.74 -10.55
CA VAL A 45 -5.69 9.77 -11.54
C VAL A 45 -4.24 9.68 -12.01
N SER A 46 -3.42 8.90 -11.34
CA SER A 46 -2.01 8.71 -11.70
C SER A 46 -1.48 7.38 -11.23
N LEU A 47 -0.52 6.84 -11.96
CA LEU A 47 0.17 5.59 -11.67
C LEU A 47 1.68 5.77 -11.85
N TYR A 48 2.46 5.23 -10.93
CA TYR A 48 3.90 5.01 -11.04
C TYR A 48 4.18 3.52 -10.85
N ILE A 49 4.95 2.92 -11.77
CA ILE A 49 5.40 1.53 -11.70
C ILE A 49 6.92 1.55 -11.83
N ASP A 50 7.62 1.04 -10.80
CA ASP A 50 9.08 1.07 -10.72
C ASP A 50 9.73 0.05 -11.65
N HIS A 51 9.27 -1.19 -11.60
CA HIS A 51 9.72 -2.28 -12.47
C HIS A 51 8.62 -2.73 -13.41
N VAL A 52 8.89 -2.68 -14.70
CA VAL A 52 7.97 -3.16 -15.75
C VAL A 52 8.45 -4.53 -16.22
N LEU A 53 7.65 -5.56 -15.97
CA LEU A 53 7.92 -6.92 -16.45
C LEU A 53 7.17 -7.21 -17.74
N GLU A 54 7.58 -8.27 -18.45
CA GLU A 54 6.83 -8.78 -19.61
C GLU A 54 5.40 -9.21 -19.25
N THR A 55 5.17 -9.59 -18.00
CA THR A 55 3.86 -9.99 -17.46
C THR A 55 3.07 -8.83 -16.87
N ASP A 56 3.53 -7.59 -17.05
CA ASP A 56 2.85 -6.40 -16.54
C ASP A 56 1.44 -6.26 -17.13
N ILE A 57 0.48 -5.98 -16.26
CA ILE A 57 -0.90 -5.67 -16.64
C ILE A 57 -1.27 -4.20 -16.37
N GLY A 58 -0.44 -3.49 -15.62
CA GLY A 58 -0.69 -2.12 -15.17
C GLY A 58 -0.79 -1.14 -16.33
N PHE A 59 0.05 -1.28 -17.36
CA PHE A 59 -0.04 -0.46 -18.57
C PHE A 59 -1.34 -0.67 -19.34
N GLY A 60 -1.79 -1.93 -19.43
CA GLY A 60 -3.07 -2.28 -20.06
C GLY A 60 -4.26 -1.67 -19.31
N LEU A 61 -4.27 -1.82 -17.98
CA LEU A 61 -5.30 -1.27 -17.10
C LEU A 61 -5.29 0.27 -17.12
N ALA A 62 -4.12 0.88 -17.06
CA ALA A 62 -3.99 2.33 -17.14
C ALA A 62 -4.58 2.87 -18.44
N LYS A 63 -4.30 2.22 -19.57
CA LYS A 63 -4.86 2.58 -20.89
C LYS A 63 -6.38 2.37 -20.92
N GLU A 64 -6.89 1.25 -20.41
CA GLU A 64 -8.32 0.92 -20.35
C GLU A 64 -9.12 1.97 -19.57
N HIS A 65 -8.54 2.46 -18.47
CA HIS A 65 -9.18 3.41 -17.56
C HIS A 65 -8.77 4.88 -17.77
N GLY A 66 -7.92 5.18 -18.77
CA GLY A 66 -7.47 6.53 -19.06
C GLY A 66 -6.56 7.14 -17.99
N VAL A 67 -5.85 6.30 -17.22
CA VAL A 67 -4.93 6.73 -16.15
C VAL A 67 -3.53 6.96 -16.71
N PRO A 68 -2.95 8.16 -16.60
CA PRO A 68 -1.58 8.40 -17.03
C PRO A 68 -0.56 7.69 -16.11
N ILE A 69 0.49 7.12 -16.75
CA ILE A 69 1.65 6.54 -16.03
C ILE A 69 2.78 7.55 -16.08
N TYR A 70 3.35 7.85 -14.91
CA TYR A 70 4.41 8.84 -14.75
C TYR A 70 5.77 8.16 -14.50
N GLN A 71 6.84 8.85 -14.89
CA GLN A 71 8.23 8.36 -14.80
C GLN A 71 8.87 8.62 -13.42
N SER A 72 8.17 9.29 -12.51
CA SER A 72 8.63 9.54 -11.15
C SER A 72 7.46 9.63 -10.18
N ILE A 73 7.71 9.32 -8.91
CA ILE A 73 6.73 9.46 -7.83
C ILE A 73 6.26 10.92 -7.72
N ARG A 74 7.19 11.87 -7.80
CA ARG A 74 6.87 13.31 -7.83
C ARG A 74 5.85 13.65 -8.92
N SER A 75 6.10 13.23 -10.15
CA SER A 75 5.20 13.52 -11.27
C SER A 75 3.84 12.85 -11.12
N ALA A 76 3.81 11.65 -10.55
CA ALA A 76 2.55 10.96 -10.24
C ALA A 76 1.74 11.72 -9.18
N LEU A 77 2.39 12.26 -8.14
CA LEU A 77 1.71 13.07 -7.12
C LEU A 77 1.24 14.42 -7.62
N HIS A 78 1.91 14.97 -8.63
CA HIS A 78 1.48 16.20 -9.30
C HIS A 78 0.34 15.95 -10.30
N ALA A 79 0.18 14.72 -10.81
CA ALA A 79 -0.91 14.33 -11.70
C ALA A 79 -1.15 15.32 -12.87
N GLY A 80 -0.07 15.83 -13.47
CA GLY A 80 -0.09 16.82 -14.57
C GLY A 80 -0.08 18.29 -14.13
N ALA A 81 -0.16 18.59 -12.83
CA ALA A 81 -0.03 19.94 -12.28
C ALA A 81 1.43 20.29 -11.94
N ASN A 82 1.67 21.51 -11.43
CA ASN A 82 2.98 21.97 -10.98
C ASN A 82 3.27 21.72 -9.49
N LYS A 83 2.30 21.17 -8.76
CA LYS A 83 2.36 20.87 -7.32
C LYS A 83 1.51 19.66 -7.01
N LEU A 84 1.50 19.24 -5.75
CA LEU A 84 0.64 18.16 -5.25
C LEU A 84 -0.83 18.38 -5.68
N ASP A 85 -1.37 17.46 -6.48
CA ASP A 85 -2.73 17.54 -7.04
C ASP A 85 -3.48 16.20 -6.93
N VAL A 86 -3.24 15.51 -5.82
CA VAL A 86 -3.99 14.31 -5.42
C VAL A 86 -4.50 14.47 -3.99
N ASP A 87 -5.52 13.70 -3.64
CA ASP A 87 -6.19 13.72 -2.34
C ASP A 87 -5.81 12.53 -1.46
N ALA A 88 -5.20 11.48 -2.05
CA ALA A 88 -4.67 10.32 -1.32
C ALA A 88 -3.60 9.59 -2.14
N VAL A 89 -2.80 8.76 -1.46
CA VAL A 89 -1.74 7.95 -2.06
C VAL A 89 -1.88 6.49 -1.63
N LEU A 90 -1.81 5.58 -2.61
CA LEU A 90 -1.61 4.14 -2.40
C LEU A 90 -0.14 3.82 -2.65
N LEU A 91 0.58 3.35 -1.65
CA LEU A 91 1.97 2.94 -1.74
C LEU A 91 2.05 1.41 -1.63
N ILE A 92 2.24 0.76 -2.77
CA ILE A 92 2.23 -0.70 -2.90
C ILE A 92 3.64 -1.18 -3.22
N GLY A 93 4.44 -1.31 -2.17
CA GLY A 93 5.87 -1.64 -2.25
C GLY A 93 6.16 -3.14 -2.06
N GLU A 94 5.42 -4.02 -2.72
CA GLU A 94 5.56 -5.47 -2.61
C GLU A 94 5.84 -6.09 -3.97
N HIS A 95 6.64 -7.15 -3.99
CA HIS A 95 7.15 -7.81 -5.19
C HIS A 95 8.14 -6.97 -6.02
N GLY A 96 8.82 -7.62 -6.94
CA GLY A 96 9.83 -7.03 -7.83
C GLY A 96 11.20 -7.66 -7.63
N ASP A 97 12.08 -7.40 -8.58
CA ASP A 97 13.47 -7.89 -8.55
C ASP A 97 14.35 -6.89 -7.78
N TYR A 98 14.27 -6.96 -6.46
CA TYR A 98 15.08 -6.17 -5.55
C TYR A 98 16.09 -7.07 -4.81
N PRO A 99 17.23 -6.53 -4.38
CA PRO A 99 18.25 -7.33 -3.72
C PRO A 99 17.81 -7.82 -2.33
N TRP A 100 18.47 -8.88 -1.87
CA TRP A 100 18.38 -9.39 -0.50
C TRP A 100 19.59 -8.91 0.30
N ASN A 101 19.38 -8.54 1.54
CA ASN A 101 20.50 -8.23 2.43
C ASN A 101 21.07 -9.50 3.09
N GLU A 102 22.19 -9.35 3.80
CA GLU A 102 22.88 -10.47 4.50
C GLU A 102 22.01 -11.17 5.56
N ARG A 103 20.95 -10.51 6.03
CA ARG A 103 20.00 -11.06 6.99
C ARG A 103 18.82 -11.78 6.33
N GLY A 104 18.84 -11.96 5.02
CA GLY A 104 17.77 -12.59 4.25
C GLY A 104 16.50 -11.75 4.18
N ARG A 105 16.60 -10.43 4.28
CA ARG A 105 15.47 -9.52 4.09
C ARG A 105 15.44 -9.00 2.66
N HIS A 106 14.29 -9.02 2.05
CA HIS A 106 14.08 -8.48 0.70
C HIS A 106 13.99 -6.96 0.76
N MET A 107 14.94 -6.26 0.13
CA MET A 107 15.11 -4.82 0.26
C MET A 107 14.15 -4.05 -0.66
N TYR A 108 12.85 -4.27 -0.50
CA TYR A 108 11.85 -3.48 -1.22
C TYR A 108 11.98 -1.99 -0.91
N PRO A 109 11.82 -1.08 -1.90
CA PRO A 109 12.14 0.34 -1.77
C PRO A 109 11.06 1.16 -1.02
N ARG A 110 10.34 0.58 -0.04
CA ARG A 110 9.24 1.24 0.65
C ARG A 110 9.65 2.54 1.33
N ARG A 111 10.80 2.50 2.05
CA ARG A 111 11.39 3.68 2.67
C ARG A 111 11.69 4.77 1.64
N TYR A 112 12.31 4.41 0.53
CA TYR A 112 12.61 5.34 -0.56
C TYR A 112 11.35 5.94 -1.18
N PHE A 113 10.34 5.11 -1.45
CA PHE A 113 9.06 5.59 -2.00
C PHE A 113 8.36 6.56 -1.05
N PHE A 114 8.29 6.19 0.24
CA PHE A 114 7.68 7.05 1.24
C PHE A 114 8.45 8.38 1.39
N GLU A 115 9.77 8.36 1.33
CA GLU A 115 10.61 9.57 1.36
C GLU A 115 10.31 10.52 0.19
N GLN A 116 10.13 9.98 -1.01
CA GLN A 116 9.74 10.78 -2.17
C GLN A 116 8.34 11.40 -1.98
N VAL A 117 7.39 10.64 -1.45
CA VAL A 117 6.04 11.13 -1.13
C VAL A 117 6.11 12.25 -0.07
N ALA A 118 6.78 11.99 1.03
CA ALA A 118 6.95 12.95 2.13
C ALA A 118 7.68 14.24 1.68
N GLY A 119 8.66 14.10 0.77
CA GLY A 119 9.35 15.24 0.16
C GLY A 119 8.40 16.15 -0.61
N VAL A 120 7.51 15.59 -1.43
CA VAL A 120 6.50 16.36 -2.16
C VAL A 120 5.51 17.02 -1.20
N PHE A 121 5.11 16.36 -0.11
CA PHE A 121 4.24 16.96 0.89
C PHE A 121 4.90 18.13 1.60
N ALA A 122 6.16 17.98 2.02
CA ALA A 122 6.92 19.05 2.67
C ALA A 122 7.08 20.28 1.77
N GLU A 123 7.40 20.09 0.49
CA GLU A 123 7.50 21.18 -0.48
C GLU A 123 6.15 21.88 -0.75
N SER A 124 5.07 21.09 -0.75
CA SER A 124 3.72 21.59 -1.02
C SER A 124 3.08 22.28 0.19
N GLY A 125 3.67 22.14 1.39
CA GLY A 125 3.06 22.60 2.66
C GLY A 125 1.70 21.94 2.94
N ARG A 126 1.45 20.76 2.38
CA ARG A 126 0.20 20.02 2.50
C ARG A 126 0.48 18.52 2.46
N SER A 127 -0.10 17.79 3.40
CA SER A 127 -0.12 16.32 3.40
C SER A 127 -1.49 15.79 3.04
N VAL A 128 -1.53 14.58 2.49
CA VAL A 128 -2.76 13.84 2.19
C VAL A 128 -2.65 12.42 2.76
N PRO A 129 -3.77 11.70 2.98
CA PRO A 129 -3.73 10.32 3.44
C PRO A 129 -2.86 9.42 2.58
N VAL A 130 -2.06 8.58 3.24
CA VAL A 130 -1.22 7.57 2.62
C VAL A 130 -1.60 6.20 3.18
N PHE A 131 -1.98 5.29 2.30
CA PHE A 131 -2.02 3.86 2.61
C PHE A 131 -0.70 3.24 2.16
N SER A 132 0.01 2.59 3.09
CA SER A 132 1.20 1.80 2.80
C SER A 132 0.87 0.32 3.00
N ASP A 133 0.97 -0.45 1.92
CA ASP A 133 0.78 -1.90 1.99
C ASP A 133 1.85 -2.55 2.89
N LYS A 134 1.53 -3.74 3.38
CA LYS A 134 2.38 -4.52 4.28
C LYS A 134 3.72 -4.88 3.59
N HIS A 135 4.73 -5.15 4.36
CA HIS A 135 5.01 -4.61 5.69
C HIS A 135 5.66 -3.24 5.56
N PHE A 136 5.71 -2.47 6.64
CA PHE A 136 6.06 -1.05 6.57
C PHE A 136 7.47 -0.79 6.01
N ALA A 137 8.49 -1.52 6.49
CA ALA A 137 9.83 -1.53 5.92
C ALA A 137 10.51 -2.87 6.23
N TYR A 138 11.59 -3.20 5.53
CA TYR A 138 12.41 -4.39 5.81
C TYR A 138 13.41 -4.17 6.95
N ASP A 139 13.61 -2.95 7.39
CA ASP A 139 14.45 -2.58 8.54
C ASP A 139 13.68 -1.73 9.54
N PHE A 140 13.90 -1.99 10.83
CA PHE A 140 13.18 -1.28 11.89
C PHE A 140 13.52 0.22 11.94
N CYS A 141 14.78 0.59 11.69
CA CYS A 141 15.18 2.00 11.67
C CYS A 141 14.49 2.76 10.54
N ASP A 142 14.30 2.12 9.38
CA ASP A 142 13.55 2.69 8.26
C ASP A 142 12.07 2.84 8.61
N ALA A 143 11.47 1.83 9.22
CA ALA A 143 10.08 1.89 9.67
C ALA A 143 9.86 3.01 10.71
N GLN A 144 10.77 3.13 11.68
CA GLN A 144 10.73 4.20 12.68
C GLN A 144 10.85 5.57 12.03
N TRP A 145 11.79 5.74 11.12
CA TRP A 145 11.95 6.99 10.38
C TRP A 145 10.68 7.36 9.59
N MET A 146 10.08 6.39 8.90
CA MET A 146 8.84 6.62 8.15
C MET A 146 7.70 7.06 9.07
N TRP A 147 7.60 6.44 10.26
CA TRP A 147 6.61 6.81 11.26
C TRP A 147 6.85 8.23 11.80
N ASP A 148 8.09 8.53 12.23
CA ASP A 148 8.44 9.84 12.78
C ASP A 148 8.21 10.94 11.74
N ARG A 149 8.58 10.68 10.48
CA ARG A 149 8.34 11.61 9.39
C ARG A 149 6.87 11.82 9.08
N ALA A 150 6.05 10.77 9.21
CA ALA A 150 4.61 10.90 9.07
C ALA A 150 4.01 11.78 10.17
N GLN A 151 4.47 11.62 11.43
CA GLN A 151 4.02 12.48 12.52
C GLN A 151 4.46 13.94 12.33
N GLU A 152 5.73 14.18 11.93
CA GLU A 152 6.26 15.52 11.69
C GLU A 152 5.50 16.28 10.61
N LEU A 153 5.08 15.61 9.55
CA LEU A 153 4.34 16.21 8.43
C LEU A 153 2.82 16.06 8.57
N GLU A 154 2.35 15.57 9.72
CA GLU A 154 0.92 15.32 9.97
C GLU A 154 0.26 14.49 8.85
N ILE A 155 0.96 13.48 8.33
CA ILE A 155 0.44 12.58 7.28
C ILE A 155 -0.55 11.61 7.92
N PRO A 156 -1.84 11.58 7.52
CA PRO A 156 -2.75 10.53 7.92
C PRO A 156 -2.28 9.21 7.30
N LEU A 157 -1.59 8.39 8.10
CA LEU A 157 -0.93 7.17 7.64
C LEU A 157 -1.68 5.92 8.10
N MET A 158 -2.06 5.08 7.14
CA MET A 158 -2.52 3.72 7.36
C MET A 158 -1.48 2.76 6.79
N ALA A 159 -0.94 1.89 7.62
CA ALA A 159 0.03 0.87 7.21
C ALA A 159 -0.41 -0.48 7.76
N GLY A 160 -0.33 -1.54 6.95
CA GLY A 160 -0.70 -2.87 7.39
C GLY A 160 -1.29 -3.74 6.30
N SER A 161 -1.88 -4.85 6.71
CA SER A 161 -2.49 -5.82 5.82
C SER A 161 -4.00 -6.00 6.09
N CYS A 162 -4.63 -6.87 5.33
CA CYS A 162 -6.04 -7.20 5.50
C CYS A 162 -6.33 -8.19 6.65
N LEU A 163 -5.31 -8.74 7.32
CA LEU A 163 -5.52 -9.80 8.34
C LEU A 163 -6.40 -9.36 9.51
N PRO A 164 -6.27 -8.14 10.04
CA PRO A 164 -7.17 -7.68 11.10
C PRO A 164 -8.65 -7.70 10.71
N LEU A 165 -8.94 -7.61 9.40
CA LEU A 165 -10.29 -7.61 8.84
C LEU A 165 -10.68 -8.96 8.23
N ALA A 166 -9.80 -9.97 8.25
CA ALA A 166 -10.06 -11.27 7.66
C ALA A 166 -11.06 -12.10 8.50
N TRP A 167 -11.82 -12.92 7.82
CA TRP A 167 -12.74 -13.84 8.47
C TRP A 167 -11.98 -14.87 9.33
N ARG A 168 -12.44 -15.05 10.56
CA ARG A 168 -11.94 -16.07 11.47
C ARG A 168 -12.81 -17.32 11.37
N ARG A 169 -12.19 -18.49 11.34
CA ARG A 169 -12.91 -19.78 11.31
C ARG A 169 -12.27 -20.76 12.31
N PRO A 170 -12.98 -21.14 13.38
CA PRO A 170 -14.30 -20.66 13.78
C PRO A 170 -14.30 -19.18 14.12
N TRP A 171 -15.44 -18.52 14.02
CA TRP A 171 -15.59 -17.14 14.47
C TRP A 171 -15.34 -17.09 15.97
N LEU A 172 -14.38 -16.29 16.37
CA LEU A 172 -14.01 -16.10 17.76
C LEU A 172 -13.56 -14.66 17.96
N GLU A 173 -14.24 -13.97 18.86
CA GLU A 173 -13.84 -12.67 19.36
C GLU A 173 -13.92 -12.67 20.88
N TYR A 174 -12.93 -12.10 21.51
CA TYR A 174 -12.91 -11.86 22.94
C TYR A 174 -13.37 -10.43 23.23
N GLU A 175 -14.04 -10.26 24.36
CA GLU A 175 -14.33 -8.91 24.87
C GLU A 175 -13.01 -8.20 25.18
N GLN A 176 -12.98 -6.88 24.93
CA GLN A 176 -11.81 -6.09 25.24
C GLN A 176 -11.48 -6.13 26.73
N GLY A 177 -10.24 -6.43 27.06
CA GLY A 177 -9.78 -6.60 28.44
C GLY A 177 -9.90 -8.04 28.98
N THR A 178 -10.34 -9.01 28.15
CA THR A 178 -10.28 -10.44 28.53
C THR A 178 -8.84 -10.82 28.91
N PRO A 179 -8.60 -11.37 30.10
CA PRO A 179 -7.26 -11.81 30.48
C PRO A 179 -6.83 -13.00 29.63
N VAL A 180 -5.73 -12.85 28.91
CA VAL A 180 -5.10 -13.91 28.11
C VAL A 180 -3.79 -14.29 28.78
N GLU A 181 -3.67 -15.57 29.18
CA GLU A 181 -2.44 -16.07 29.82
C GLU A 181 -1.38 -16.48 28.79
N GLU A 182 -1.80 -17.10 27.70
CA GLU A 182 -0.95 -17.55 26.61
C GLU A 182 -1.64 -17.41 25.26
N ALA A 183 -0.90 -17.07 24.22
CA ALA A 183 -1.38 -17.04 22.85
C ALA A 183 -0.32 -17.63 21.90
N LEU A 184 -0.78 -18.40 20.91
CA LEU A 184 0.08 -19.00 19.88
C LEU A 184 -0.51 -18.74 18.50
N ALA A 185 0.27 -18.12 17.63
CA ALA A 185 -0.04 -18.03 16.21
C ALA A 185 0.94 -18.90 15.40
N VAL A 186 0.43 -19.69 14.48
CA VAL A 186 1.21 -20.53 13.59
C VAL A 186 1.03 -20.07 12.16
N GLY A 187 2.09 -19.54 11.57
CA GLY A 187 2.14 -19.16 10.16
C GLY A 187 2.77 -20.24 9.29
N TYR A 188 2.42 -20.27 8.03
CA TYR A 188 3.00 -21.15 7.02
C TYR A 188 3.68 -20.33 5.93
N GLY A 189 4.91 -20.73 5.54
CA GLY A 189 5.71 -20.10 4.50
C GLY A 189 6.96 -19.40 5.03
N GLY A 190 7.68 -18.70 4.16
CA GLY A 190 8.90 -17.97 4.51
C GLY A 190 8.63 -16.84 5.51
N ILE A 191 9.47 -16.71 6.52
CA ILE A 191 9.32 -15.70 7.59
C ILE A 191 9.29 -14.27 7.02
N GLU A 192 10.07 -14.01 5.99
CA GLU A 192 10.17 -12.68 5.36
C GLU A 192 8.85 -12.23 4.72
N ALA A 193 8.10 -13.15 4.13
CA ALA A 193 6.84 -12.84 3.48
C ALA A 193 5.62 -12.98 4.40
N TYR A 194 5.63 -13.96 5.31
CA TYR A 194 4.45 -14.37 6.08
C TYR A 194 4.59 -14.17 7.59
N GLY A 195 5.80 -13.92 8.11
CA GLY A 195 6.02 -13.65 9.53
C GLY A 195 5.24 -12.44 10.02
N TYR A 196 5.18 -11.38 9.22
CA TYR A 196 4.38 -10.20 9.51
C TYR A 196 2.90 -10.55 9.72
N HIS A 197 2.31 -11.33 8.82
CA HIS A 197 0.92 -11.78 8.94
C HIS A 197 0.68 -12.64 10.17
N THR A 198 1.63 -13.51 10.52
CA THR A 198 1.53 -14.34 11.73
C THR A 198 1.52 -13.47 12.98
N ILE A 199 2.34 -12.42 13.04
CA ILE A 199 2.35 -11.47 14.16
C ILE A 199 1.04 -10.66 14.20
N GLU A 200 0.56 -10.17 13.06
CA GLU A 200 -0.73 -9.48 13.00
C GLU A 200 -1.87 -10.36 13.50
N THR A 201 -1.91 -11.64 13.08
CA THR A 201 -2.92 -12.60 13.57
C THR A 201 -2.87 -12.79 15.09
N LEU A 202 -1.67 -12.72 15.69
CA LEU A 202 -1.49 -12.84 17.13
C LEU A 202 -1.99 -11.60 17.87
N LEU A 203 -1.92 -10.42 17.23
CA LEU A 203 -2.23 -9.12 17.82
C LEU A 203 -3.70 -8.68 17.61
N CYS A 204 -4.42 -9.39 16.75
CA CYS A 204 -5.86 -9.20 16.55
C CYS A 204 -6.66 -9.97 17.60
#